data_27573f64a5854a432ce8c55fed24ea8a
#
_entry.id   27573f64a5854a432ce8c55fed24ea8a
#
_cell.length_a   1.000
_cell.length_b   1.000
_cell.length_c   1.000
_cell.angle_alpha   90.00
_cell.angle_beta   90.00
_cell.angle_gamma   90.00
#
_symmetry.space_group_name_H-M   'P 1'
#
loop_
_entity.id
_entity.type
_entity.pdbx_description
1 polymer ?
#
loop_
_entity_poly.entity_id
_entity_poly.type
_entity_poly.pdbx_seq_one_letter_code
_entity_poly.pdbx_strand_id
1 'polypeptide(L)'
;MLRYFLIFFLFIFNSNSNAEFKNKIIKNLKITNNLDFKFEQNINGKIENGNCTIEYPKKIFCEYARSNNKILVSNGKSLVIKTRTSYYRYPLEKTPLNLILDKNFLIEKINNLNERIIDNNLVNFSILEKDNEINIFFDKETYD
;
A
#
# COMPACT_ATOMS: atom_id res chain seq x y z
N MET A 1 21.31 -46.50 -25.80
CA MET A 1 20.03 -45.91 -25.36
C MET A 1 20.08 -45.23 -23.97
N LEU A 2 21.21 -44.96 -23.39
CA LEU A 2 21.35 -44.33 -22.02
C LEU A 2 21.74 -42.86 -22.06
N ARG A 3 21.88 -42.29 -23.25
CA ARG A 3 22.44 -40.91 -23.40
C ARG A 3 21.39 -39.79 -23.52
N TYR A 4 20.14 -40.15 -23.68
CA TYR A 4 19.04 -39.17 -23.83
C TYR A 4 18.21 -38.95 -22.56
N PHE A 5 18.47 -39.73 -21.50
CA PHE A 5 17.72 -39.61 -20.23
C PHE A 5 18.24 -38.52 -19.32
N LEU A 6 19.46 -38.01 -19.56
CA LEU A 6 20.14 -37.04 -18.69
C LEU A 6 19.83 -35.57 -19.04
N ILE A 7 19.20 -35.32 -20.20
CA ILE A 7 18.89 -33.93 -20.65
C ILE A 7 17.51 -33.45 -20.15
N PHE A 8 16.62 -34.36 -19.77
CA PHE A 8 15.27 -34.00 -19.37
C PHE A 8 15.12 -33.53 -17.90
N PHE A 9 16.18 -33.69 -17.08
CA PHE A 9 16.12 -33.37 -15.64
C PHE A 9 16.54 -31.93 -15.28
N LEU A 10 16.95 -31.11 -16.26
CA LEU A 10 17.49 -29.76 -16.00
C LEU A 10 16.48 -28.60 -16.17
N PHE A 11 15.20 -28.90 -16.41
CA PHE A 11 14.20 -27.84 -16.66
C PHE A 11 13.18 -27.58 -15.54
N ILE A 12 13.39 -28.08 -14.32
CA ILE A 12 12.37 -27.96 -13.23
C ILE A 12 12.84 -27.02 -12.09
N PHE A 13 13.73 -26.08 -12.32
CA PHE A 13 14.08 -25.13 -11.25
C PHE A 13 14.03 -23.68 -11.76
N ASN A 14 12.84 -23.16 -12.00
CA ASN A 14 12.65 -21.71 -12.13
C ASN A 14 11.20 -21.33 -11.94
N SER A 15 10.67 -21.27 -10.70
CA SER A 15 9.45 -20.50 -10.45
C SER A 15 9.07 -20.41 -8.97
N ASN A 16 9.87 -19.74 -8.12
CA ASN A 16 9.44 -19.50 -6.73
C ASN A 16 9.81 -18.12 -6.16
N SER A 17 10.45 -17.22 -6.90
CA SER A 17 10.88 -15.95 -6.31
C SER A 17 9.72 -15.00 -6.00
N ASN A 18 8.67 -15.01 -6.81
CA ASN A 18 7.54 -14.07 -6.64
C ASN A 18 6.65 -14.43 -5.46
N ALA A 19 6.40 -15.73 -5.24
CA ALA A 19 5.61 -16.18 -4.10
C ALA A 19 6.29 -15.86 -2.76
N GLU A 20 7.62 -15.94 -2.71
CA GLU A 20 8.39 -15.63 -1.50
C GLU A 20 8.29 -14.15 -1.13
N PHE A 21 8.41 -13.24 -2.12
CA PHE A 21 8.32 -11.81 -1.90
C PHE A 21 6.96 -11.40 -1.34
N LYS A 22 5.86 -11.83 -1.99
CA LYS A 22 4.49 -11.58 -1.54
C LYS A 22 4.24 -12.08 -0.11
N ASN A 23 4.73 -13.27 0.21
CA ASN A 23 4.59 -13.84 1.55
C ASN A 23 5.31 -13.01 2.61
N LYS A 24 6.47 -12.42 2.30
CA LYS A 24 7.21 -11.53 3.21
C LYS A 24 6.43 -10.24 3.45
N ILE A 25 5.90 -9.59 2.41
CA ILE A 25 5.04 -8.41 2.54
C ILE A 25 3.83 -8.71 3.43
N ILE A 26 3.10 -9.79 3.14
CA ILE A 26 1.91 -10.17 3.92
C ILE A 26 2.27 -10.43 5.38
N LYS A 27 3.41 -11.08 5.63
CA LYS A 27 3.91 -11.33 6.98
C LYS A 27 4.20 -10.02 7.70
N ASN A 28 4.90 -9.07 7.05
CA ASN A 28 5.18 -7.76 7.62
C ASN A 28 3.90 -6.98 7.91
N LEU A 29 2.98 -6.90 6.96
CA LEU A 29 1.69 -6.24 7.19
C LEU A 29 0.91 -6.83 8.37
N LYS A 30 0.93 -8.16 8.56
CA LYS A 30 0.24 -8.81 9.69
C LYS A 30 0.75 -8.33 11.04
N ILE A 31 2.05 -8.16 11.18
CA ILE A 31 2.69 -7.77 12.46
C ILE A 31 2.78 -6.25 12.64
N THR A 32 2.64 -5.47 11.58
CA THR A 32 2.71 -4.01 11.62
C THR A 32 1.46 -3.44 12.30
N ASN A 33 1.63 -2.74 13.40
CA ASN A 33 0.57 -2.03 14.10
C ASN A 33 0.58 -0.53 13.79
N ASN A 34 1.77 0.02 13.60
CA ASN A 34 1.99 1.42 13.26
C ASN A 34 2.84 1.49 11.98
N LEU A 35 2.54 2.47 11.14
CA LEU A 35 3.26 2.71 9.89
C LEU A 35 3.45 4.21 9.71
N ASP A 36 4.70 4.64 9.56
CA ASP A 36 5.06 6.00 9.21
C ASP A 36 5.51 6.04 7.75
N PHE A 37 4.94 6.96 6.97
CA PHE A 37 5.28 7.08 5.56
C PHE A 37 5.16 8.52 5.05
N LYS A 38 5.87 8.79 3.95
CA LYS A 38 5.71 10.01 3.17
C LYS A 38 4.74 9.76 2.04
N PHE A 39 3.93 10.75 1.72
CA PHE A 39 3.02 10.67 0.58
C PHE A 39 3.19 11.85 -0.36
N GLU A 40 2.84 11.62 -1.61
CA GLU A 40 2.56 12.64 -2.60
C GLU A 40 1.21 12.33 -3.24
N GLN A 41 0.39 13.34 -3.40
CA GLN A 41 -0.90 13.22 -4.09
C GLN A 41 -1.07 14.32 -5.13
N ASN A 42 -1.70 13.97 -6.23
CA ASN A 42 -2.10 14.93 -7.26
C ASN A 42 -3.62 14.98 -7.32
N ILE A 43 -4.18 16.15 -7.05
CA ILE A 43 -5.63 16.39 -7.16
C ILE A 43 -5.84 17.51 -8.17
N ASN A 44 -6.35 17.16 -9.33
CA ASN A 44 -6.62 18.11 -10.42
C ASN A 44 -5.40 18.99 -10.80
N GLY A 45 -4.22 18.38 -10.85
CA GLY A 45 -2.97 19.07 -11.19
C GLY A 45 -2.28 19.76 -10.01
N LYS A 46 -2.91 19.82 -8.84
CA LYS A 46 -2.30 20.33 -7.62
C LYS A 46 -1.58 19.21 -6.88
N ILE A 47 -0.26 19.31 -6.78
CA ILE A 47 0.57 18.38 -6.03
C ILE A 47 0.63 18.81 -4.57
N GLU A 48 0.29 17.89 -3.67
CA GLU A 48 0.45 18.03 -2.23
C GLU A 48 1.26 16.84 -1.70
N ASN A 49 2.13 17.08 -0.75
CA ASN A 49 2.94 16.06 -0.11
C ASN A 49 2.94 16.25 1.41
N GLY A 50 3.40 15.24 2.13
CA GLY A 50 3.45 15.28 3.59
C GLY A 50 3.90 13.97 4.20
N ASN A 51 3.69 13.87 5.51
CA ASN A 51 3.99 12.68 6.27
C ASN A 51 2.71 12.16 6.92
N CYS A 52 2.57 10.85 6.99
CA CYS A 52 1.45 10.20 7.67
C CYS A 52 1.96 9.15 8.65
N THR A 53 1.22 9.00 9.73
CA THR A 53 1.30 7.87 10.66
C THR A 53 -0.03 7.15 10.66
N ILE A 54 -0.03 5.84 10.40
CA ILE A 54 -1.18 4.95 10.56
C ILE A 54 -1.00 4.18 11.87
N GLU A 55 -2.06 4.10 12.66
CA GLU A 55 -2.24 3.16 13.76
C GLU A 55 -3.41 2.24 13.42
N TYR A 56 -3.11 0.98 13.09
CA TYR A 56 -4.15 0.01 12.76
C TYR A 56 -4.94 -0.42 14.01
N PRO A 57 -6.26 -0.64 13.90
CA PRO A 57 -7.07 -0.41 12.73
C PRO A 57 -7.58 1.04 12.59
N LYS A 58 -7.62 1.52 11.36
CA LYS A 58 -8.42 2.67 10.88
C LYS A 58 -8.09 4.05 11.45
N LYS A 59 -7.00 4.22 12.19
CA LYS A 59 -6.54 5.54 12.63
C LYS A 59 -5.41 6.02 11.72
N ILE A 60 -5.42 7.29 11.39
CA ILE A 60 -4.39 7.96 10.62
C ILE A 60 -4.24 9.41 11.06
N PHE A 61 -3.02 9.89 11.06
CA PHE A 61 -2.68 11.31 11.20
C PHE A 61 -1.73 11.70 10.08
N CYS A 62 -2.07 12.73 9.30
CA CYS A 62 -1.20 13.26 8.25
C CYS A 62 -1.01 14.76 8.41
N GLU A 63 0.23 15.19 8.23
CA GLU A 63 0.61 16.59 8.11
C GLU A 63 1.04 16.88 6.68
N TYR A 64 0.42 17.89 6.08
CA TYR A 64 0.71 18.32 4.71
C TYR A 64 1.80 19.39 4.72
N ALA A 65 2.86 19.17 3.96
CA ALA A 65 3.89 20.17 3.76
C ALA A 65 3.34 21.34 2.92
N ARG A 66 3.61 22.58 3.34
CA ARG A 66 3.29 23.81 2.59
C ARG A 66 1.80 24.05 2.27
N SER A 67 0.88 23.32 2.89
CA SER A 67 -0.56 23.40 2.60
C SER A 67 -1.34 24.06 3.75
N ASN A 68 -1.02 25.30 4.10
CA ASN A 68 -1.83 26.12 5.04
C ASN A 68 -2.13 25.40 6.37
N ASN A 69 -1.14 24.71 6.93
CA ASN A 69 -1.26 23.87 8.13
C ASN A 69 -2.37 22.82 8.00
N LYS A 70 -2.51 22.26 6.80
CA LYS A 70 -3.49 21.20 6.55
C LYS A 70 -3.07 19.94 7.27
N ILE A 71 -4.00 19.39 8.04
CA ILE A 71 -3.90 18.08 8.67
C ILE A 71 -5.09 17.22 8.27
N LEU A 72 -4.87 15.90 8.24
CA LEU A 72 -5.90 14.90 8.04
C LEU A 72 -5.81 13.91 9.20
N VAL A 73 -6.95 13.65 9.84
CA VAL A 73 -7.01 12.76 11.01
C VAL A 73 -8.20 11.83 10.90
N SER A 74 -7.99 10.54 11.17
CA SER A 74 -9.09 9.60 11.40
C SER A 74 -8.98 8.96 12.78
N ASN A 75 -10.12 8.81 13.43
CA ASN A 75 -10.26 8.08 14.70
C ASN A 75 -10.88 6.67 14.50
N GLY A 76 -10.96 6.21 13.27
CA GLY A 76 -11.58 4.94 12.89
C GLY A 76 -13.07 5.03 12.51
N LYS A 77 -13.75 6.14 12.81
CA LYS A 77 -15.16 6.38 12.46
C LYS A 77 -15.32 7.59 11.54
N SER A 78 -14.62 8.64 11.84
CA SER A 78 -14.68 9.91 11.12
C SER A 78 -13.32 10.29 10.59
N LEU A 79 -13.30 10.85 9.40
CA LEU A 79 -12.16 11.53 8.79
C LEU A 79 -12.36 13.02 8.94
N VAL A 80 -11.37 13.71 9.47
CA VAL A 80 -11.35 15.16 9.61
C VAL A 80 -10.21 15.72 8.78
N ILE A 81 -10.52 16.73 7.97
CA ILE A 81 -9.53 17.55 7.26
C ILE A 81 -9.63 18.95 7.84
N LYS A 82 -8.56 19.44 8.42
CA LYS A 82 -8.47 20.77 9.00
C LYS A 82 -7.36 21.56 8.33
N THR A 83 -7.64 22.80 8.01
CA THR A 83 -6.68 23.80 7.57
C THR A 83 -6.68 24.97 8.57
N ARG A 84 -5.91 26.00 8.30
CA ARG A 84 -5.93 27.23 9.10
C ARG A 84 -7.30 27.90 9.14
N THR A 85 -8.09 27.79 8.06
CA THR A 85 -9.36 28.52 7.86
C THR A 85 -10.57 27.61 7.68
N SER A 86 -10.38 26.29 7.55
CA SER A 86 -11.47 25.38 7.19
C SER A 86 -11.41 24.08 8.00
N TYR A 87 -12.58 23.52 8.24
CA TYR A 87 -12.77 22.26 8.93
C TYR A 87 -13.84 21.44 8.21
N TYR A 88 -13.47 20.19 7.80
CA TYR A 88 -14.36 19.27 7.14
C TYR A 88 -14.37 17.95 7.88
N ARG A 89 -15.54 17.33 8.02
CA ARG A 89 -15.69 16.02 8.64
C ARG A 89 -16.52 15.10 7.76
N TYR A 90 -16.01 13.90 7.54
CA TYR A 90 -16.66 12.87 6.74
C TYR A 90 -16.76 11.57 7.52
N PRO A 91 -17.79 10.72 7.31
CA PRO A 91 -17.75 9.33 7.73
C PRO A 91 -16.58 8.63 7.02
N LEU A 92 -15.71 7.95 7.76
CA LEU A 92 -14.52 7.29 7.18
C LEU A 92 -14.93 6.26 6.12
N GLU A 93 -16.00 5.51 6.38
CA GLU A 93 -16.54 4.47 5.50
C GLU A 93 -16.93 4.96 4.09
N LYS A 94 -17.20 6.27 3.96
CA LYS A 94 -17.54 6.91 2.68
C LYS A 94 -16.31 7.47 1.94
N THR A 95 -15.12 7.20 2.43
CA THR A 95 -13.86 7.69 1.85
C THR A 95 -13.01 6.53 1.36
N PRO A 96 -12.19 6.72 0.30
CA PRO A 96 -11.23 5.70 -0.16
C PRO A 96 -10.22 5.29 0.92
N LEU A 97 -9.92 6.19 1.87
CA LEU A 97 -9.02 5.89 2.99
C LEU A 97 -9.50 4.72 3.85
N ASN A 98 -10.81 4.47 3.93
CA ASN A 98 -11.32 3.32 4.66
C ASN A 98 -10.74 1.99 4.17
N LEU A 99 -10.44 1.88 2.86
CA LEU A 99 -9.85 0.69 2.25
C LEU A 99 -8.37 0.55 2.64
N ILE A 100 -7.62 1.64 2.55
CA ILE A 100 -6.17 1.66 2.88
C ILE A 100 -5.95 1.40 4.37
N LEU A 101 -6.83 1.89 5.22
CA LEU A 101 -6.77 1.73 6.68
C LEU A 101 -7.33 0.39 7.17
N ASP A 102 -7.83 -0.45 6.27
CA ASP A 102 -8.25 -1.82 6.56
C ASP A 102 -7.13 -2.80 6.19
N LYS A 103 -6.34 -3.19 7.17
CA LYS A 103 -5.22 -4.10 6.98
C LYS A 103 -5.64 -5.47 6.40
N ASN A 104 -6.79 -6.00 6.81
CA ASN A 104 -7.28 -7.28 6.30
C ASN A 104 -7.65 -7.18 4.82
N PHE A 105 -8.30 -6.09 4.43
CA PHE A 105 -8.59 -5.79 3.03
C PHE A 105 -7.29 -5.72 2.19
N LEU A 106 -6.28 -5.01 2.66
CA LEU A 106 -5.00 -4.90 1.94
C LEU A 106 -4.33 -6.28 1.79
N ILE A 107 -4.27 -7.07 2.85
CA ILE A 107 -3.68 -8.42 2.83
C ILE A 107 -4.43 -9.32 1.84
N GLU A 108 -5.76 -9.31 1.86
CA GLU A 108 -6.59 -10.08 0.93
C GLU A 108 -6.31 -9.67 -0.53
N LYS A 109 -6.32 -8.37 -0.82
CA LYS A 109 -6.07 -7.87 -2.18
C LYS A 109 -4.65 -8.21 -2.65
N ILE A 110 -3.62 -7.96 -1.85
CA ILE A 110 -2.23 -8.29 -2.19
C ILE A 110 -2.08 -9.80 -2.44
N ASN A 111 -2.73 -10.63 -1.65
CA ASN A 111 -2.67 -12.09 -1.83
C ASN A 111 -3.22 -12.53 -3.18
N ASN A 112 -4.26 -11.88 -3.67
CA ASN A 112 -4.98 -12.24 -4.90
C ASN A 112 -4.46 -11.51 -6.16
N LEU A 113 -3.62 -10.49 -6.02
CA LEU A 113 -3.09 -9.72 -7.14
C LEU A 113 -1.71 -10.23 -7.55
N ASN A 114 -1.37 -9.98 -8.82
CA ASN A 114 -0.01 -10.14 -9.30
C ASN A 114 0.76 -8.83 -9.08
N GLU A 115 1.99 -8.97 -8.63
CA GLU A 115 2.90 -7.85 -8.52
C GLU A 115 3.37 -7.38 -9.89
N ARG A 116 3.62 -6.08 -10.03
CA ARG A 116 4.36 -5.48 -11.13
C ARG A 116 5.71 -4.98 -10.62
N ILE A 117 6.77 -5.42 -11.26
CA ILE A 117 8.10 -4.90 -10.97
C ILE A 117 8.23 -3.55 -11.68
N ILE A 118 8.41 -2.49 -10.88
CA ILE A 118 8.69 -1.16 -11.36
C ILE A 118 10.11 -0.85 -10.92
N ASP A 119 11.01 -0.69 -11.83
CA ASP A 119 12.44 -0.62 -11.59
C ASP A 119 12.99 -1.88 -10.87
N ASN A 120 14.28 -1.95 -10.67
CA ASN A 120 14.86 -3.14 -10.03
C ASN A 120 14.54 -3.26 -8.53
N ASN A 121 14.09 -2.16 -7.89
CA ASN A 121 13.97 -2.08 -6.43
C ASN A 121 12.54 -1.97 -5.91
N LEU A 122 11.55 -1.65 -6.76
CA LEU A 122 10.17 -1.46 -6.32
C LEU A 122 9.22 -2.48 -6.94
N VAL A 123 8.31 -2.94 -6.12
CA VAL A 123 7.17 -3.79 -6.52
C VAL A 123 5.87 -3.05 -6.27
N ASN A 124 4.99 -3.04 -7.25
CA ASN A 124 3.70 -2.38 -7.20
C ASN A 124 2.56 -3.40 -7.19
N PHE A 125 1.57 -3.14 -6.35
CA PHE A 125 0.25 -3.75 -6.42
C PHE A 125 -0.79 -2.68 -6.74
N SER A 126 -1.53 -2.88 -7.83
CA SER A 126 -2.62 -2.00 -8.24
C SER A 126 -3.96 -2.63 -7.86
N ILE A 127 -4.69 -1.98 -6.96
CA ILE A 127 -6.00 -2.41 -6.47
C ILE A 127 -7.04 -1.53 -7.14
N LEU A 128 -7.94 -2.14 -7.90
CA LEU A 128 -9.12 -1.49 -8.45
C LEU A 128 -10.31 -1.81 -7.53
N GLU A 129 -10.91 -0.78 -6.96
CA GLU A 129 -12.09 -0.93 -6.10
C GLU A 129 -13.11 0.15 -6.43
N LYS A 130 -14.20 -0.25 -7.08
CA LYS A 130 -15.22 0.65 -7.65
C LYS A 130 -14.56 1.66 -8.59
N ASP A 131 -14.67 2.96 -8.29
CA ASP A 131 -14.10 4.05 -9.09
C ASP A 131 -12.71 4.51 -8.59
N ASN A 132 -12.08 3.74 -7.68
CA ASN A 132 -10.78 4.07 -7.11
C ASN A 132 -9.71 3.10 -7.61
N GLU A 133 -8.58 3.65 -8.01
CA GLU A 133 -7.33 2.92 -8.21
C GLU A 133 -6.37 3.25 -7.08
N ILE A 134 -5.92 2.22 -6.37
CA ILE A 134 -4.96 2.33 -5.27
C ILE A 134 -3.69 1.62 -5.69
N ASN A 135 -2.60 2.36 -5.79
CA ASN A 135 -1.29 1.82 -6.10
C ASN A 135 -0.45 1.77 -4.82
N ILE A 136 0.03 0.58 -4.46
CA ILE A 136 0.88 0.36 -3.30
C ILE A 136 2.24 -0.10 -3.80
N PHE A 137 3.28 0.51 -3.27
CA PHE A 137 4.67 0.22 -3.61
C PHE A 137 5.38 -0.34 -2.41
N PHE A 138 6.18 -1.36 -2.63
CA PHE A 138 7.04 -1.97 -1.63
C PHE A 138 8.48 -1.99 -2.14
N ASP A 139 9.40 -1.68 -1.26
CA ASP A 139 10.82 -1.87 -1.51
C ASP A 139 11.16 -3.37 -1.44
N LYS A 140 11.97 -3.87 -2.40
CA LYS A 140 12.31 -5.28 -2.49
C LYS A 140 13.28 -5.77 -1.41
N GLU A 141 14.05 -4.87 -0.82
CA GLU A 141 15.04 -5.19 0.18
C GLU A 141 14.44 -5.17 1.58
N THR A 142 13.63 -4.15 1.87
CA THR A 142 13.05 -3.92 3.19
C THR A 142 11.65 -4.52 3.34
N TYR A 143 10.93 -4.71 2.24
CA TYR A 143 9.52 -5.16 2.19
C TYR A 143 8.53 -4.18 2.84
N ASP A 144 8.91 -2.89 2.94
CA ASP A 144 8.11 -1.79 3.46
C ASP A 144 7.49 -0.96 2.34
#